data_b2ab5697e17a51f07109070e41ca5789
#
_entry.id   b2ab5697e17a51f07109070e41ca5789
#
_cell.length_a   1.000
_cell.length_b   1.000
_cell.length_c   1.000
_cell.angle_alpha   90.00
_cell.angle_beta   90.00
_cell.angle_gamma   90.00
#
_symmetry.space_group_name_H-M   'P 1'
#
loop_
_entity.id
_entity.type
_entity.pdbx_description
1 polymer ?
#
loop_
_entity_poly.entity_id
_entity_poly.type
_entity_poly.pdbx_seq_one_letter_code
_entity_poly.pdbx_strand_id
1 'polypeptide(L)'
;MKKPKIKVNILKEDSGYSATAIIGKDFIGTQGETFEELKTNILEAVNLAFEDNEIVYTFDEFDLTLDLPSFFNFFRVINAKVLSERIGMNQSLLAQYISGKKKPSANQAQRILMGVQQIGKELTEIRFLI
;
A
#
# COMPACT_ATOMS: atom_id res chain seq x y z
N MET A 1 -4.46 -19.81 -19.72
CA MET A 1 -5.47 -19.06 -18.96
C MET A 1 -4.84 -17.82 -18.33
N LYS A 2 -5.52 -16.69 -18.47
CA LYS A 2 -5.04 -15.44 -17.91
C LYS A 2 -5.24 -15.42 -16.39
N LYS A 3 -4.22 -15.00 -15.64
CA LYS A 3 -4.37 -14.81 -14.21
C LYS A 3 -5.28 -13.61 -13.93
N PRO A 4 -6.32 -13.75 -13.08
CA PRO A 4 -7.08 -12.59 -12.65
C PRO A 4 -6.19 -11.59 -11.91
N LYS A 5 -6.46 -10.30 -12.07
CA LYS A 5 -5.79 -9.26 -11.28
C LYS A 5 -6.35 -9.26 -9.87
N ILE A 6 -5.47 -9.21 -8.90
CA ILE A 6 -5.85 -9.21 -7.49
C ILE A 6 -5.59 -7.83 -6.90
N LYS A 7 -6.66 -7.18 -6.48
CA LYS A 7 -6.57 -5.92 -5.74
C LYS A 7 -6.57 -6.23 -4.26
N VAL A 8 -5.63 -5.67 -3.53
CA VAL A 8 -5.51 -5.89 -2.09
C VAL A 8 -5.60 -4.56 -1.37
N ASN A 9 -6.59 -4.42 -0.50
CA ASN A 9 -6.76 -3.26 0.36
C ASN A 9 -6.12 -3.56 1.70
N ILE A 10 -5.23 -2.68 2.15
CA ILE A 10 -4.49 -2.86 3.39
C ILE A 10 -4.81 -1.71 4.33
N LEU A 11 -5.16 -2.06 5.57
CA LEU A 11 -5.49 -1.09 6.62
C LEU A 11 -4.70 -1.39 7.89
N LYS A 12 -4.22 -0.32 8.53
CA LYS A 12 -3.66 -0.40 9.87
C LYS A 12 -4.83 -0.49 10.86
N GLU A 13 -4.78 -1.51 11.71
CA GLU A 13 -5.77 -1.71 12.78
C GLU A 13 -5.20 -1.22 14.12
N ASP A 14 -5.99 -1.26 15.18
CA ASP A 14 -5.52 -0.92 16.53
C ASP A 14 -4.34 -1.80 16.93
N SER A 15 -4.41 -3.07 16.57
CA SER A 15 -3.32 -4.02 16.76
C SER A 15 -3.08 -4.74 15.44
N GLY A 16 -1.89 -4.55 14.87
CA GLY A 16 -1.52 -5.18 13.60
C GLY A 16 -2.19 -4.55 12.39
N TYR A 17 -2.42 -5.37 11.38
CA TYR A 17 -2.88 -4.95 10.06
C TYR A 17 -3.90 -5.94 9.50
N SER A 18 -4.78 -5.44 8.64
CA SER A 18 -5.71 -6.31 7.90
C SER A 18 -5.50 -6.11 6.40
N ALA A 19 -5.78 -7.17 5.64
CA ALA A 19 -5.75 -7.12 4.18
C ALA A 19 -6.98 -7.83 3.64
N THR A 20 -7.57 -7.25 2.58
CA THR A 20 -8.69 -7.84 1.87
C THR A 20 -8.34 -7.94 0.40
N ALA A 21 -8.27 -9.16 -0.12
CA ALA A 21 -8.07 -9.40 -1.54
C ALA A 21 -9.44 -9.50 -2.21
N ILE A 22 -9.60 -8.77 -3.31
CA ILE A 22 -10.85 -8.70 -4.06
C ILE A 22 -10.67 -9.51 -5.34
N ILE A 23 -11.50 -10.55 -5.52
CA ILE A 23 -11.46 -11.45 -6.67
C ILE A 23 -12.85 -11.51 -7.28
N GLY A 24 -13.09 -10.68 -8.33
CA GLY A 24 -14.42 -10.58 -8.92
C GLY A 24 -15.45 -10.09 -7.90
N LYS A 25 -16.40 -10.93 -7.55
CA LYS A 25 -17.45 -10.63 -6.56
C LYS A 25 -17.09 -11.13 -5.17
N ASP A 26 -16.04 -11.91 -5.05
CA ASP A 26 -15.63 -12.51 -3.79
C ASP A 26 -14.49 -11.72 -3.17
N PHE A 27 -14.25 -11.96 -1.89
CA PHE A 27 -13.12 -11.36 -1.21
C PHE A 27 -12.54 -12.34 -0.18
N ILE A 28 -11.26 -12.17 0.10
CA ILE A 28 -10.52 -12.96 1.08
C ILE A 28 -9.91 -12.00 2.07
N GLY A 29 -10.24 -12.15 3.35
CA GLY A 29 -9.68 -11.31 4.41
C GLY A 29 -8.66 -12.07 5.24
N THR A 30 -7.63 -11.36 5.69
CA THR A 30 -6.63 -11.90 6.61
C THR A 30 -6.06 -10.80 7.48
N GLN A 31 -5.25 -11.16 8.46
CA GLN A 31 -4.62 -10.24 9.41
C GLN A 31 -3.16 -10.65 9.62
N GLY A 32 -2.40 -9.73 10.18
CA GLY A 32 -1.04 -9.98 10.61
C GLY A 32 -0.61 -8.95 11.65
N GLU A 33 0.23 -9.35 12.57
CA GLU A 33 0.77 -8.44 13.59
C GLU A 33 1.77 -7.46 12.98
N THR A 34 2.50 -7.91 11.97
CA THR A 34 3.49 -7.10 11.25
C THR A 34 3.14 -7.08 9.76
N PHE A 35 3.75 -6.16 9.04
CA PHE A 35 3.56 -6.09 7.60
C PHE A 35 4.09 -7.36 6.91
N GLU A 36 5.24 -7.88 7.34
CA GLU A 36 5.80 -9.11 6.76
C GLU A 36 4.88 -10.30 6.98
N GLU A 37 4.32 -10.42 8.17
CA GLU A 37 3.34 -11.47 8.47
C GLU A 37 2.09 -11.31 7.61
N LEU A 38 1.58 -10.06 7.46
CA LEU A 38 0.43 -9.78 6.63
C LEU A 38 0.68 -10.19 5.17
N LYS A 39 1.84 -9.86 4.63
CA LYS A 39 2.23 -10.23 3.26
C LYS A 39 2.18 -11.75 3.07
N THR A 40 2.77 -12.48 3.99
CA THR A 40 2.79 -13.95 3.96
C THR A 40 1.37 -14.50 4.01
N ASN A 41 0.55 -13.98 4.93
CA ASN A 41 -0.80 -14.47 5.14
C ASN A 41 -1.72 -14.21 3.96
N ILE A 42 -1.67 -13.01 3.36
CA ILE A 42 -2.53 -12.71 2.22
C ILE A 42 -2.09 -13.50 0.98
N LEU A 43 -0.80 -13.68 0.79
CA LEU A 43 -0.28 -14.46 -0.34
C LEU A 43 -0.72 -15.91 -0.24
N GLU A 44 -0.59 -16.52 0.95
CA GLU A 44 -1.03 -17.89 1.19
C GLU A 44 -2.53 -18.04 0.97
N ALA A 45 -3.32 -17.11 1.48
CA ALA A 45 -4.78 -17.15 1.35
C ALA A 45 -5.23 -17.06 -0.09
N VAL A 46 -4.63 -16.18 -0.89
CA VAL A 46 -4.96 -16.05 -2.30
C VAL A 46 -4.55 -17.30 -3.07
N ASN A 47 -3.33 -17.80 -2.84
CA ASN A 47 -2.86 -19.01 -3.53
C ASN A 47 -3.69 -20.23 -3.18
N LEU A 48 -4.16 -20.33 -1.94
CA LEU A 48 -5.04 -21.41 -1.53
C LEU A 48 -6.38 -21.34 -2.30
N ALA A 49 -6.91 -20.13 -2.49
CA ALA A 49 -8.16 -19.94 -3.20
C ALA A 49 -8.07 -20.34 -4.68
N PHE A 50 -6.89 -20.28 -5.28
CA PHE A 50 -6.66 -20.63 -6.67
C PHE A 50 -5.97 -21.99 -6.86
N GLU A 51 -5.85 -22.77 -5.81
CA GLU A 51 -5.14 -24.05 -5.84
C GLU A 51 -5.68 -24.99 -6.93
N ASP A 52 -7.00 -25.09 -7.05
CA ASP A 52 -7.64 -25.98 -8.02
C ASP A 52 -7.47 -25.49 -9.46
N ASN A 53 -7.13 -24.23 -9.66
CA ASN A 53 -6.95 -23.64 -10.98
C ASN A 53 -5.49 -23.69 -11.45
N GLU A 54 -4.59 -24.22 -10.63
CA GLU A 54 -3.16 -24.30 -10.91
C GLU A 54 -2.54 -22.91 -11.15
N ILE A 55 -3.11 -21.88 -10.51
CA ILE A 55 -2.61 -20.51 -10.59
C ILE A 55 -1.85 -20.20 -9.29
N VAL A 56 -0.63 -19.69 -9.42
CA VAL A 56 0.21 -19.30 -8.29
C VAL A 56 0.60 -17.84 -8.45
N TYR A 57 0.43 -17.06 -7.40
CA TYR A 57 0.79 -15.64 -7.36
C TYR A 57 2.04 -15.41 -6.53
N THR A 58 2.75 -14.33 -6.86
CA THR A 58 3.76 -13.72 -6.00
C THR A 58 3.20 -12.39 -5.49
N PHE A 59 3.73 -11.87 -4.40
CA PHE A 59 3.18 -10.67 -3.77
C PHE A 59 3.26 -9.45 -4.68
N ASP A 60 4.30 -9.33 -5.49
CA ASP A 60 4.49 -8.21 -6.41
C ASP A 60 3.48 -8.18 -7.57
N GLU A 61 2.71 -9.25 -7.75
CA GLU A 61 1.63 -9.28 -8.74
C GLU A 61 0.33 -8.66 -8.23
N PHE A 62 0.26 -8.31 -6.94
CA PHE A 62 -0.93 -7.68 -6.34
C PHE A 62 -0.92 -6.17 -6.54
N ASP A 63 -2.11 -5.61 -6.80
CA ASP A 63 -2.31 -4.16 -6.81
C ASP A 63 -2.70 -3.72 -5.42
N LEU A 64 -1.82 -3.01 -4.73
CA LEU A 64 -2.03 -2.61 -3.34
C LEU A 64 -2.70 -1.25 -3.24
N THR A 65 -3.68 -1.13 -2.36
CA THR A 65 -4.33 0.12 -2.02
C THR A 65 -4.30 0.31 -0.52
N LEU A 66 -3.77 1.44 -0.09
CA LEU A 66 -3.67 1.80 1.33
C LEU A 66 -4.28 3.17 1.53
N ASP A 67 -4.89 3.40 2.70
CA ASP A 67 -5.23 4.75 3.08
C ASP A 67 -3.94 5.48 3.53
N LEU A 68 -3.98 6.80 3.65
CA LEU A 68 -2.78 7.57 3.97
C LEU A 68 -2.18 7.20 5.32
N PRO A 69 -2.96 7.08 6.41
CA PRO A 69 -2.38 6.67 7.68
C PRO A 69 -1.63 5.33 7.60
N SER A 70 -2.22 4.34 6.92
CA SER A 70 -1.60 3.03 6.75
C SER A 70 -0.33 3.11 5.91
N PHE A 71 -0.38 3.87 4.82
CA PHE A 71 0.77 4.03 3.93
C PHE A 71 1.97 4.60 4.68
N PHE A 72 1.79 5.69 5.42
CA PHE A 72 2.90 6.32 6.14
C PHE A 72 3.35 5.51 7.35
N ASN A 73 2.49 4.63 7.87
CA ASN A 73 2.88 3.69 8.92
C ASN A 73 3.80 2.58 8.37
N PHE A 74 3.48 2.05 7.18
CA PHE A 74 4.30 1.02 6.54
C PHE A 74 5.63 1.58 6.04
N PHE A 75 5.57 2.69 5.34
CA PHE A 75 6.74 3.26 4.65
C PHE A 75 7.34 4.41 5.46
N ARG A 76 7.80 4.10 6.67
CA ARG A 76 8.40 5.07 7.58
C ARG A 76 9.68 5.69 7.05
N VAL A 77 10.27 5.08 6.04
CA VAL A 77 11.44 5.62 5.35
C VAL A 77 11.10 6.95 4.66
N ILE A 78 9.83 7.18 4.35
CA ILE A 78 9.38 8.42 3.72
C ILE A 78 9.17 9.49 4.80
N ASN A 79 9.95 10.57 4.70
CA ASN A 79 9.84 11.71 5.61
C ASN A 79 8.70 12.61 5.15
N ALA A 80 7.63 12.67 5.94
CA ALA A 80 6.42 13.42 5.60
C ALA A 80 6.68 14.92 5.45
N LYS A 81 7.53 15.50 6.31
CA LYS A 81 7.87 16.93 6.24
C LYS A 81 8.54 17.25 4.91
N VAL A 82 9.56 16.47 4.55
CA VAL A 82 10.30 16.68 3.29
C VAL A 82 9.40 16.41 2.09
N LEU A 83 8.53 15.41 2.19
CA LEU A 83 7.56 15.15 1.13
C LEU A 83 6.63 16.35 0.94
N SER A 84 6.14 16.96 2.02
CA SER A 84 5.27 18.14 1.93
C SER A 84 5.95 19.29 1.19
N GLU A 85 7.23 19.52 1.47
CA GLU A 85 8.02 20.55 0.79
C GLU A 85 8.14 20.24 -0.71
N ARG A 86 8.43 18.98 -1.02
CA ARG A 86 8.64 18.53 -2.39
C ARG A 86 7.40 18.67 -3.27
N ILE A 87 6.21 18.40 -2.72
CA ILE A 87 4.95 18.49 -3.48
C ILE A 87 4.25 19.84 -3.32
N GLY A 88 4.84 20.76 -2.55
CA GLY A 88 4.27 22.08 -2.33
C GLY A 88 2.99 22.08 -1.52
N MET A 89 2.89 21.17 -0.54
CA MET A 89 1.73 21.07 0.34
C MET A 89 2.10 21.55 1.74
N ASN A 90 1.15 22.21 2.42
CA ASN A 90 1.35 22.65 3.80
C ASN A 90 1.64 21.44 4.69
N GLN A 91 2.70 21.52 5.49
CA GLN A 91 3.15 20.44 6.36
C GLN A 91 2.08 20.04 7.38
N SER A 92 1.41 21.03 8.00
CA SER A 92 0.36 20.76 8.98
C SER A 92 -0.82 20.03 8.36
N LEU A 93 -1.17 20.39 7.13
CA LEU A 93 -2.26 19.74 6.40
C LEU A 93 -1.91 18.28 6.12
N LEU A 94 -0.71 18.02 5.61
CA LEU A 94 -0.27 16.65 5.36
C LEU A 94 -0.26 15.84 6.66
N ALA A 95 0.21 16.43 7.76
CA ALA A 95 0.20 15.77 9.07
C ALA A 95 -1.21 15.38 9.52
N GLN A 96 -2.20 16.23 9.24
CA GLN A 96 -3.60 15.93 9.58
C GLN A 96 -4.15 14.77 8.74
N TYR A 97 -3.76 14.69 7.47
CA TYR A 97 -4.12 13.57 6.61
C TYR A 97 -3.49 12.26 7.11
N ILE A 98 -2.21 12.31 7.49
CA ILE A 98 -1.48 11.13 7.97
C ILE A 98 -2.04 10.61 9.28
N SER A 99 -2.45 11.51 10.18
CA SER A 99 -3.02 11.12 11.48
C SER A 99 -4.47 10.67 11.38
N GLY A 100 -5.11 10.88 10.24
CA GLY A 100 -6.52 10.57 10.06
C GLY A 100 -7.46 11.63 10.59
N LYS A 101 -6.95 12.75 11.12
CA LYS A 101 -7.77 13.86 11.61
C LYS A 101 -8.60 14.48 10.50
N LYS A 102 -8.05 14.51 9.29
CA LYS A 102 -8.69 15.11 8.14
C LYS A 102 -8.56 14.17 6.96
N LYS A 103 -9.64 14.02 6.20
CA LYS A 103 -9.62 13.18 5.01
C LYS A 103 -9.28 14.04 3.80
N PRO A 104 -8.29 13.68 2.98
CA PRO A 104 -7.96 14.46 1.79
C PRO A 104 -9.04 14.34 0.73
N SER A 105 -9.18 15.40 -0.07
CA SER A 105 -9.99 15.34 -1.29
C SER A 105 -9.30 14.41 -2.30
N ALA A 106 -10.03 14.01 -3.34
CA ALA A 106 -9.46 13.18 -4.41
C ALA A 106 -8.25 13.87 -5.05
N ASN A 107 -8.31 15.19 -5.27
CA ASN A 107 -7.20 15.94 -5.86
C ASN A 107 -5.97 15.95 -4.94
N GLN A 108 -6.16 16.16 -3.64
CA GLN A 108 -5.05 16.17 -2.70
C GLN A 108 -4.42 14.78 -2.54
N ALA A 109 -5.26 13.74 -2.47
CA ALA A 109 -4.75 12.37 -2.43
C ALA A 109 -3.92 12.05 -3.67
N GLN A 110 -4.37 12.48 -4.84
CA GLN A 110 -3.65 12.28 -6.10
C GLN A 110 -2.31 13.02 -6.11
N ARG A 111 -2.26 14.24 -5.57
CA ARG A 111 -0.99 14.99 -5.45
C ARG A 111 0.02 14.24 -4.60
N ILE A 112 -0.43 13.71 -3.49
CA ILE A 112 0.45 12.94 -2.59
C ILE A 112 0.94 11.68 -3.30
N LEU A 113 0.04 10.96 -3.95
CA LEU A 113 0.39 9.72 -4.67
C LEU A 113 1.41 10.00 -5.78
N MET A 114 1.18 11.03 -6.59
CA MET A 114 2.10 11.38 -7.67
C MET A 114 3.49 11.75 -7.13
N GLY A 115 3.54 12.46 -6.00
CA GLY A 115 4.82 12.78 -5.37
C GLY A 115 5.57 11.54 -4.90
N VAL A 116 4.86 10.62 -4.28
CA VAL A 116 5.45 9.35 -3.82
C VAL A 116 5.92 8.52 -5.01
N GLN A 117 5.11 8.40 -6.06
CA GLN A 117 5.46 7.64 -7.25
C GLN A 117 6.68 8.22 -7.97
N GLN A 118 6.78 9.56 -8.01
CA GLN A 118 7.93 10.21 -8.61
C GLN A 118 9.22 9.89 -7.83
N ILE A 119 9.15 9.88 -6.51
CA ILE A 119 10.29 9.48 -5.68
C ILE A 119 10.67 8.03 -5.98
N GLY A 120 9.68 7.15 -6.08
CA GLY A 120 9.93 5.75 -6.40
C GLY A 120 10.65 5.58 -7.73
N LYS A 121 10.21 6.32 -8.75
CA LYS A 121 10.85 6.32 -10.05
C LYS A 121 12.31 6.78 -9.98
N GLU A 122 12.54 7.87 -9.27
CA GLU A 122 13.91 8.41 -9.11
C GLU A 122 14.81 7.41 -8.40
N LEU A 123 14.31 6.74 -7.37
CA LEU A 123 15.08 5.77 -6.60
C LEU A 123 15.51 4.57 -7.45
N THR A 124 14.69 4.16 -8.41
CA THR A 124 15.06 3.04 -9.29
C THR A 124 16.17 3.39 -10.26
N GLU A 125 16.46 4.67 -10.45
CA GLU A 125 17.50 5.13 -11.37
C GLU A 125 18.83 5.44 -10.68
N ILE A 126 18.85 5.38 -9.34
CA ILE A 126 20.05 5.72 -8.56
C ILE A 126 21.07 4.58 -8.56
N ARG A 127 22.33 4.97 -8.59
CA ARG A 127 23.48 4.07 -8.40
C ARG A 127 24.36 4.67 -7.31
N PHE A 128 24.99 3.81 -6.53
CA PHE A 128 25.96 4.27 -5.54
C PHE A 128 27.36 4.18 -6.10
N LEU A 129 28.17 5.16 -5.74
CA LEU A 129 29.60 5.13 -6.01
C LEU A 129 30.23 4.17 -5.02
N ILE A 130 30.87 3.10 -5.53
CA ILE A 130 31.45 2.03 -4.69
C ILE A 130 32.97 2.07 -4.82
#